data_7f49e2456023e11e7c32535c531bd3f4
#
_entry.id   7f49e2456023e11e7c32535c531bd3f4
#
_cell.length_a   1.000
_cell.length_b   1.000
_cell.length_c   1.000
_cell.angle_alpha   90.00
_cell.angle_beta   90.00
_cell.angle_gamma   90.00
#
_symmetry.space_group_name_H-M   'P 1'
#
loop_
_entity.id
_entity.type
_entity.pdbx_description
1 polymer ?
#
loop_
_entity_poly.entity_id
_entity_poly.type
_entity_poly.pdbx_seq_one_letter_code
_entity_poly.pdbx_strand_id
1 'polypeptide(L)'
;MKYECTYESNRYATARDHTDQWTETIPATGHRWGEWVEDTAAGTRTRECSVCHATETEPLPSDTNSALELRVVDAEGMDQPFTVSQNGTLRTYTGAYDTATLTGDLDTLRYLQDHGAQTIQFVTNGKTSSFAINDLLAQGSGSEVFYLTHRGAEEPTLLLVEADHSELVKD
;
A
#
# COMPACT_ATOMS: atom_id res chain seq x y z
N MET A 1 -12.89 2.56 -16.44
CA MET A 1 -13.69 2.19 -17.63
C MET A 1 -14.78 1.22 -17.13
N LYS A 2 -16.08 1.55 -17.28
CA LYS A 2 -17.16 0.62 -16.90
C LYS A 2 -17.41 -0.31 -18.08
N TYR A 3 -17.23 -1.59 -17.89
CA TYR A 3 -17.64 -2.61 -18.85
C TYR A 3 -19.04 -3.11 -18.48
N GLU A 4 -19.98 -2.99 -19.41
CA GLU A 4 -21.32 -3.54 -19.24
C GLU A 4 -21.36 -4.93 -19.88
N CYS A 5 -21.72 -5.95 -19.12
CA CYS A 5 -22.02 -7.28 -19.64
C CYS A 5 -23.45 -7.28 -20.19
N THR A 6 -23.60 -7.38 -21.50
CA THR A 6 -24.87 -7.65 -22.15
C THR A 6 -24.95 -9.12 -22.54
N TYR A 7 -25.88 -9.87 -21.97
CA TYR A 7 -26.19 -11.22 -22.41
C TYR A 7 -27.48 -11.21 -23.21
N GLU A 8 -27.40 -11.51 -24.48
CA GLU A 8 -28.57 -11.69 -25.34
C GLU A 8 -29.00 -13.16 -25.34
N SER A 9 -30.12 -13.47 -24.69
CA SER A 9 -30.74 -14.78 -24.80
C SER A 9 -31.88 -14.72 -25.82
N ASN A 10 -31.65 -15.28 -27.02
CA ASN A 10 -32.71 -15.49 -28.01
C ASN A 10 -33.53 -16.72 -27.59
N ARG A 11 -34.75 -16.49 -27.09
CA ARG A 11 -35.74 -17.56 -26.94
C ARG A 11 -36.68 -17.48 -28.15
N TYR A 12 -36.69 -18.56 -28.94
CA TYR A 12 -37.68 -18.76 -30.00
C TYR A 12 -38.89 -19.50 -29.42
N ALA A 13 -40.05 -18.86 -29.40
CA ALA A 13 -41.30 -19.54 -29.17
C ALA A 13 -42.01 -19.67 -30.52
N THR A 14 -42.18 -20.90 -31.02
CA THR A 14 -42.96 -21.21 -32.20
C THR A 14 -44.42 -21.47 -31.79
N ALA A 15 -45.28 -20.47 -31.92
CA ALA A 15 -46.68 -20.69 -31.99
C ALA A 15 -47.08 -20.65 -33.49
N ARG A 16 -48.00 -21.52 -33.92
CA ARG A 16 -48.46 -21.61 -35.30
C ARG A 16 -49.02 -20.25 -35.73
N ASP A 17 -48.43 -19.70 -36.81
CA ASP A 17 -48.87 -18.55 -37.59
C ASP A 17 -48.49 -17.12 -37.14
N HIS A 18 -47.72 -16.89 -36.08
CA HIS A 18 -47.13 -15.58 -35.82
C HIS A 18 -45.73 -15.70 -35.27
N THR A 19 -44.75 -15.13 -35.99
CA THR A 19 -43.40 -14.87 -35.49
C THR A 19 -43.36 -13.47 -34.90
N ASP A 20 -43.77 -13.35 -33.64
CA ASP A 20 -43.48 -12.12 -32.89
C ASP A 20 -42.08 -12.23 -32.31
N GLN A 21 -41.13 -11.49 -32.91
CA GLN A 21 -39.81 -11.25 -32.31
C GLN A 21 -39.97 -10.15 -31.28
N TRP A 22 -39.89 -10.51 -30.03
CA TRP A 22 -39.77 -9.55 -28.97
C TRP A 22 -38.42 -9.74 -28.29
N THR A 23 -37.69 -8.64 -28.14
CA THR A 23 -36.46 -8.58 -27.42
C THR A 23 -36.75 -8.08 -26.01
N GLU A 24 -36.57 -8.95 -25.03
CA GLU A 24 -36.61 -8.54 -23.63
C GLU A 24 -35.16 -8.15 -23.21
N THR A 25 -34.98 -6.88 -22.87
CA THR A 25 -33.71 -6.43 -22.32
C THR A 25 -33.64 -6.86 -20.86
N ILE A 26 -32.87 -7.90 -20.58
CA ILE A 26 -32.59 -8.30 -19.21
C ILE A 26 -31.54 -7.33 -18.65
N PRO A 27 -31.86 -6.57 -17.58
CA PRO A 27 -30.87 -5.70 -16.97
C PRO A 27 -29.63 -6.50 -16.56
N ALA A 28 -28.45 -5.97 -16.86
CA ALA A 28 -27.20 -6.59 -16.43
C ALA A 28 -27.18 -6.68 -14.90
N THR A 29 -27.11 -7.89 -14.37
CA THR A 29 -27.05 -8.15 -12.91
C THR A 29 -25.67 -7.87 -12.33
N GLY A 30 -24.79 -7.25 -13.09
CA GLY A 30 -23.40 -7.00 -12.74
C GLY A 30 -22.49 -8.19 -13.05
N HIS A 31 -21.18 -7.99 -12.88
CA HIS A 31 -20.20 -9.07 -13.06
C HIS A 31 -20.20 -9.99 -11.85
N ARG A 32 -20.09 -11.30 -12.10
CA ARG A 32 -19.82 -12.30 -11.06
C ARG A 32 -18.31 -12.54 -11.04
N TRP A 33 -17.60 -11.65 -10.33
CA TRP A 33 -16.16 -11.70 -10.25
C TRP A 33 -15.68 -12.95 -9.48
N GLY A 34 -14.62 -13.59 -9.99
CA GLY A 34 -13.86 -14.60 -9.28
C GLY A 34 -12.88 -14.00 -8.28
N GLU A 35 -12.02 -14.87 -7.72
CA GLU A 35 -10.96 -14.45 -6.82
C GLU A 35 -9.90 -13.59 -7.56
N TRP A 36 -9.24 -12.71 -6.80
CA TRP A 36 -8.12 -11.95 -7.32
C TRP A 36 -6.88 -12.86 -7.48
N VAL A 37 -6.24 -12.79 -8.63
CA VAL A 37 -4.94 -13.41 -8.90
C VAL A 37 -3.89 -12.31 -8.91
N GLU A 38 -2.92 -12.42 -8.01
CA GLU A 38 -1.85 -11.43 -7.85
C GLU A 38 -0.66 -11.76 -8.75
N ASP A 39 -0.17 -10.76 -9.46
CA ASP A 39 1.12 -10.78 -10.17
C ASP A 39 2.07 -9.81 -9.48
N THR A 40 2.89 -10.34 -8.58
CA THR A 40 3.86 -9.56 -7.81
C THR A 40 4.99 -9.01 -8.68
N ALA A 41 5.29 -9.64 -9.83
CA ALA A 41 6.32 -9.17 -10.76
C ALA A 41 5.83 -7.96 -11.57
N ALA A 42 4.53 -7.93 -11.90
CA ALA A 42 3.89 -6.81 -12.58
C ALA A 42 3.35 -5.75 -11.62
N GLY A 43 3.28 -6.04 -10.31
CA GLY A 43 2.68 -5.15 -9.31
C GLY A 43 1.18 -4.95 -9.52
N THR A 44 0.48 -5.96 -10.06
CA THR A 44 -0.94 -5.91 -10.37
C THR A 44 -1.67 -7.13 -9.86
N ARG A 45 -2.98 -6.99 -9.65
CA ARG A 45 -3.88 -8.13 -9.47
C ARG A 45 -4.98 -8.10 -10.52
N THR A 46 -5.40 -9.28 -10.95
CA THR A 46 -6.40 -9.47 -11.99
C THR A 46 -7.48 -10.42 -11.51
N ARG A 47 -8.73 -10.13 -11.83
CA ARG A 47 -9.85 -11.06 -11.62
C ARG A 47 -10.66 -11.21 -12.90
N GLU A 48 -11.32 -12.35 -13.03
CA GLU A 48 -12.14 -12.69 -14.19
C GLU A 48 -13.60 -12.88 -13.77
N CYS A 49 -14.52 -12.41 -14.60
CA CYS A 49 -15.94 -12.69 -14.41
C CYS A 49 -16.25 -14.12 -14.85
N SER A 50 -16.85 -14.92 -13.94
CA SER A 50 -17.19 -16.32 -14.20
C SER A 50 -18.31 -16.51 -15.23
N VAL A 51 -18.97 -15.44 -15.69
CA VAL A 51 -20.10 -15.48 -16.61
C VAL A 51 -19.74 -14.99 -18.00
N CYS A 52 -19.01 -13.89 -18.11
CA CYS A 52 -18.70 -13.26 -19.40
C CYS A 52 -17.21 -13.22 -19.72
N HIS A 53 -16.34 -13.77 -18.85
CA HIS A 53 -14.89 -13.80 -18.99
C HIS A 53 -14.23 -12.41 -19.15
N ALA A 54 -14.95 -11.33 -18.81
CA ALA A 54 -14.34 -10.03 -18.72
C ALA A 54 -13.29 -10.02 -17.60
N THR A 55 -12.15 -9.40 -17.84
CA THR A 55 -11.08 -9.27 -16.86
C THR A 55 -11.02 -7.84 -16.33
N GLU A 56 -10.75 -7.72 -15.03
CA GLU A 56 -10.46 -6.44 -14.39
C GLU A 56 -9.07 -6.54 -13.77
N THR A 57 -8.22 -5.56 -14.09
CA THR A 57 -6.86 -5.47 -13.57
C THR A 57 -6.71 -4.16 -12.83
N GLU A 58 -6.18 -4.24 -11.62
CA GLU A 58 -5.84 -3.07 -10.83
C GLU A 58 -4.42 -3.24 -10.26
N PRO A 59 -3.73 -2.15 -9.89
CA PRO A 59 -2.49 -2.26 -9.15
C PRO A 59 -2.70 -3.15 -7.93
N LEU A 60 -1.70 -3.96 -7.58
CA LEU A 60 -1.69 -4.59 -6.27
C LEU A 60 -1.96 -3.48 -5.25
N PRO A 61 -2.90 -3.66 -4.32
CA PRO A 61 -2.95 -2.76 -3.19
C PRO A 61 -1.54 -2.76 -2.61
N SER A 62 -0.87 -1.63 -2.68
CA SER A 62 0.27 -1.35 -1.80
C SER A 62 -0.29 -1.66 -0.43
N ASP A 63 0.21 -2.71 0.21
CA ASP A 63 -0.36 -3.30 1.41
C ASP A 63 -1.24 -2.31 2.14
N THR A 64 -2.57 -2.42 1.94
CA THR A 64 -3.56 -1.55 2.56
C THR A 64 -3.73 -1.95 4.03
N ASN A 65 -2.62 -2.19 4.67
CA ASN A 65 -2.47 -1.98 6.08
C ASN A 65 -1.88 -0.58 6.31
N SER A 66 -2.44 0.39 5.58
CA SER A 66 -2.11 1.82 5.64
C SER A 66 -2.23 2.41 7.07
N ALA A 67 -2.83 1.65 7.98
CA ALA A 67 -2.90 1.95 9.40
C ALA A 67 -1.68 1.42 10.19
N LEU A 68 -0.84 0.54 9.60
CA LEU A 68 0.30 -0.11 10.26
C LEU A 68 1.58 0.00 9.41
N GLU A 69 1.72 1.08 8.64
CA GLU A 69 2.92 1.40 7.87
C GLU A 69 3.46 2.77 8.31
N LEU A 70 4.79 2.94 8.23
CA LEU A 70 5.40 4.23 8.50
C LEU A 70 5.06 5.19 7.36
N ARG A 71 5.05 6.49 7.64
CA ARG A 71 4.73 7.55 6.70
C ARG A 71 5.96 8.42 6.46
N VAL A 72 6.09 8.94 5.26
CA VAL A 72 7.06 10.01 4.95
C VAL A 72 6.29 11.31 4.78
N VAL A 73 6.70 12.32 5.52
CA VAL A 73 6.05 13.63 5.50
C VAL A 73 7.07 14.75 5.23
N ASP A 74 6.60 15.87 4.71
CA ASP A 74 7.40 17.09 4.58
C ASP A 74 7.44 17.91 5.89
N ALA A 75 8.01 19.10 5.81
CA ALA A 75 8.13 20.01 6.95
C ALA A 75 6.78 20.54 7.47
N GLU A 76 5.76 20.54 6.63
CA GLU A 76 4.39 20.93 6.93
C GLU A 76 3.53 19.76 7.45
N GLY A 77 4.11 18.53 7.48
CA GLY A 77 3.43 17.30 7.91
C GLY A 77 2.53 16.66 6.85
N MET A 78 2.68 17.06 5.59
CA MET A 78 1.94 16.50 4.46
C MET A 78 2.59 15.22 3.97
N ASP A 79 1.78 14.20 3.69
CA ASP A 79 2.25 12.91 3.17
C ASP A 79 2.98 13.07 1.83
N GLN A 80 4.14 12.47 1.75
CA GLN A 80 4.99 12.46 0.57
C GLN A 80 5.07 11.03 0.01
N PRO A 81 5.05 10.84 -1.32
CA PRO A 81 5.22 9.54 -1.93
C PRO A 81 6.60 8.96 -1.65
N PHE A 82 6.65 7.68 -1.33
CA PHE A 82 7.88 6.94 -1.05
C PHE A 82 7.79 5.51 -1.58
N THR A 83 8.92 4.83 -1.63
CA THR A 83 8.99 3.39 -1.93
C THR A 83 9.48 2.64 -0.73
N VAL A 84 8.97 1.41 -0.54
CA VAL A 84 9.38 0.51 0.53
C VAL A 84 10.00 -0.73 -0.09
N SER A 85 11.09 -1.18 0.49
CA SER A 85 11.69 -2.47 0.18
C SER A 85 12.14 -3.17 1.46
N GLN A 86 12.08 -4.50 1.46
CA GLN A 86 12.59 -5.30 2.57
C GLN A 86 13.60 -6.32 2.06
N ASN A 87 14.78 -6.33 2.64
CA ASN A 87 15.83 -7.29 2.35
C ASN A 87 16.26 -7.96 3.66
N GLY A 88 15.80 -9.19 3.87
CA GLY A 88 15.96 -9.88 5.13
C GLY A 88 15.32 -9.10 6.27
N THR A 89 16.11 -8.66 7.23
CA THR A 89 15.64 -7.89 8.40
C THR A 89 15.73 -6.38 8.25
N LEU A 90 16.26 -5.89 7.11
CA LEU A 90 16.36 -4.46 6.80
C LEU A 90 15.14 -4.02 5.99
N ARG A 91 14.37 -3.08 6.53
CA ARG A 91 13.26 -2.43 5.83
C ARG A 91 13.66 -1.00 5.48
N THR A 92 13.64 -0.68 4.19
CA THR A 92 14.13 0.59 3.65
C THR A 92 12.97 1.41 3.09
N TYR A 93 12.90 2.66 3.52
CA TYR A 93 11.99 3.69 3.02
C TYR A 93 12.80 4.68 2.20
N THR A 94 12.43 4.87 0.94
CA THR A 94 13.17 5.74 0.02
C THR A 94 12.26 6.83 -0.53
N GLY A 95 12.68 8.08 -0.38
CA GLY A 95 12.03 9.25 -0.95
C GLY A 95 13.03 10.18 -1.64
N ALA A 96 12.65 10.76 -2.78
CA ALA A 96 13.49 11.67 -3.56
C ALA A 96 13.35 13.13 -3.05
N TYR A 97 13.67 13.35 -1.78
CA TYR A 97 13.54 14.63 -1.09
C TYR A 97 14.85 15.04 -0.46
N ASP A 98 15.11 16.36 -0.37
CA ASP A 98 16.25 16.90 0.37
C ASP A 98 15.92 17.04 1.87
N THR A 99 14.66 17.32 2.17
CA THR A 99 14.14 17.40 3.53
C THR A 99 12.88 16.55 3.62
N ALA A 100 12.87 15.60 4.53
CA ALA A 100 11.71 14.75 4.81
C ALA A 100 11.81 14.11 6.20
N THR A 101 10.68 13.70 6.72
CA THR A 101 10.58 13.00 8.01
C THR A 101 9.88 11.65 7.82
N LEU A 102 10.54 10.58 8.26
CA LEU A 102 9.91 9.27 8.43
C LEU A 102 9.27 9.23 9.82
N THR A 103 8.00 8.90 9.90
CA THR A 103 7.23 8.92 11.14
C THR A 103 6.28 7.74 11.25
N GLY A 104 5.94 7.38 12.45
CA GLY A 104 5.00 6.33 12.83
C GLY A 104 4.98 6.16 14.33
N ASP A 105 4.16 5.26 14.82
CA ASP A 105 4.10 4.93 16.24
C ASP A 105 4.89 3.64 16.59
N LEU A 106 5.15 3.44 17.87
CA LEU A 106 5.88 2.26 18.33
C LEU A 106 5.09 0.96 18.13
N ASP A 107 3.75 1.01 18.06
CA ASP A 107 2.93 -0.17 17.79
C ASP A 107 3.11 -0.62 16.33
N THR A 108 3.23 0.33 15.39
CA THR A 108 3.62 0.05 14.01
C THR A 108 5.01 -0.57 13.92
N LEU A 109 5.99 -0.08 14.68
CA LEU A 109 7.33 -0.68 14.71
C LEU A 109 7.31 -2.11 15.26
N ARG A 110 6.51 -2.41 16.29
CA ARG A 110 6.30 -3.77 16.80
C ARG A 110 5.70 -4.67 15.73
N TYR A 111 4.68 -4.18 15.05
CA TYR A 111 4.06 -4.92 13.93
C TYR A 111 5.09 -5.23 12.84
N LEU A 112 5.90 -4.27 12.41
CA LEU A 112 6.93 -4.48 11.41
C LEU A 112 8.00 -5.48 11.89
N GLN A 113 8.33 -5.45 13.18
CA GLN A 113 9.26 -6.40 13.79
C GLN A 113 8.72 -7.82 13.78
N ASP A 114 7.45 -8.02 14.12
CA ASP A 114 6.76 -9.31 14.08
C ASP A 114 6.69 -9.87 12.65
N HIS A 115 6.75 -8.97 11.63
CA HIS A 115 6.82 -9.32 10.22
C HIS A 115 8.25 -9.35 9.65
N GLY A 116 9.26 -9.48 10.52
CA GLY A 116 10.64 -9.79 10.19
C GLY A 116 11.56 -8.60 10.02
N ALA A 117 11.10 -7.35 10.15
CA ALA A 117 11.98 -6.19 10.14
C ALA A 117 12.66 -6.04 11.50
N GLN A 118 13.98 -5.84 11.54
CA GLN A 118 14.73 -5.54 12.76
C GLN A 118 15.38 -4.16 12.70
N THR A 119 15.62 -3.66 11.49
CA THR A 119 16.24 -2.38 11.24
C THR A 119 15.39 -1.59 10.25
N ILE A 120 15.13 -0.35 10.56
CA ILE A 120 14.53 0.63 9.65
C ILE A 120 15.66 1.46 9.04
N GLN A 121 15.62 1.62 7.73
CA GLN A 121 16.50 2.52 7.00
C GLN A 121 15.67 3.56 6.27
N PHE A 122 16.08 4.81 6.36
CA PHE A 122 15.50 5.92 5.64
C PHE A 122 16.52 6.53 4.68
N VAL A 123 16.12 6.67 3.42
CA VAL A 123 16.96 7.17 2.33
C VAL A 123 16.28 8.38 1.69
N THR A 124 17.00 9.47 1.64
CA THR A 124 16.64 10.71 0.94
C THR A 124 17.75 11.08 -0.07
N ASN A 125 17.60 12.16 -0.83
CA ASN A 125 18.59 12.56 -1.84
C ASN A 125 20.01 12.74 -1.30
N GLY A 126 20.15 13.28 -0.09
CA GLY A 126 21.44 13.64 0.50
C GLY A 126 21.88 12.77 1.69
N LYS A 127 21.02 11.89 2.17
CA LYS A 127 21.26 11.18 3.42
C LYS A 127 20.67 9.78 3.42
N THR A 128 21.40 8.86 4.04
CA THR A 128 20.90 7.54 4.41
C THR A 128 21.15 7.35 5.89
N SER A 129 20.14 6.97 6.64
CA SER A 129 20.28 6.65 8.05
C SER A 129 19.44 5.46 8.45
N SER A 130 19.81 4.80 9.52
CA SER A 130 19.14 3.62 10.01
C SER A 130 19.12 3.57 11.54
N PHE A 131 18.11 2.89 12.09
CA PHE A 131 18.06 2.57 13.52
C PHE A 131 17.51 1.15 13.72
N ALA A 132 17.91 0.53 14.81
CA ALA A 132 17.36 -0.77 15.19
C ALA A 132 16.00 -0.57 15.89
N ILE A 133 15.00 -1.32 15.47
CA ILE A 133 13.64 -1.23 16.03
C ILE A 133 13.66 -1.48 17.55
N ASN A 134 14.39 -2.50 18.01
CA ASN A 134 14.50 -2.82 19.43
C ASN A 134 15.05 -1.66 20.28
N ASP A 135 16.03 -0.92 19.74
CA ASP A 135 16.67 0.17 20.49
C ASP A 135 15.66 1.30 20.73
N LEU A 136 14.83 1.63 19.71
CA LEU A 136 13.80 2.65 19.83
C LEU A 136 12.61 2.16 20.69
N LEU A 137 12.20 0.90 20.54
CA LEU A 137 11.14 0.30 21.36
C LEU A 137 11.49 0.24 22.85
N ALA A 138 12.79 0.21 23.20
CA ALA A 138 13.26 0.25 24.59
C ALA A 138 13.14 1.65 25.22
N GLN A 139 12.95 2.71 24.42
CA GLN A 139 12.85 4.09 24.90
C GLN A 139 11.42 4.54 25.19
N GLY A 140 10.42 3.79 24.70
CA GLY A 140 9.02 4.18 24.84
C GLY A 140 8.05 3.02 24.84
N SER A 141 6.76 3.31 24.85
CA SER A 141 5.70 2.32 24.91
C SER A 141 4.43 2.75 24.19
N GLY A 142 3.62 1.77 23.78
CA GLY A 142 2.31 2.00 23.18
C GLY A 142 2.38 2.73 21.84
N SER A 143 1.46 3.66 21.64
CA SER A 143 1.32 4.45 20.41
C SER A 143 2.10 5.77 20.42
N GLU A 144 3.20 5.84 21.16
CA GLU A 144 4.10 7.00 21.12
C GLU A 144 4.69 7.13 19.72
N VAL A 145 4.71 8.37 19.18
CA VAL A 145 5.11 8.68 17.81
C VAL A 145 6.56 9.10 17.77
N PHE A 146 7.30 8.53 16.81
CA PHE A 146 8.67 8.94 16.51
C PHE A 146 8.77 9.76 15.21
N TYR A 147 9.83 10.54 15.09
CA TYR A 147 10.15 11.39 13.94
C TYR A 147 11.63 11.27 13.61
N LEU A 148 11.97 10.57 12.52
CA LEU A 148 13.32 10.54 11.97
C LEU A 148 13.39 11.56 10.82
N THR A 149 14.08 12.67 11.04
CA THR A 149 14.12 13.80 10.11
C THR A 149 15.48 13.92 9.45
N HIS A 150 15.48 14.00 8.11
CA HIS A 150 16.60 14.40 7.28
C HIS A 150 16.44 15.85 6.82
N ARG A 151 17.52 16.63 6.84
CA ARG A 151 17.59 18.00 6.32
C ARG A 151 18.85 18.15 5.46
N GLY A 152 18.76 17.72 4.19
CA GLY A 152 19.89 17.72 3.28
C GLY A 152 21.09 16.95 3.83
N ALA A 153 22.24 17.61 3.96
CA ALA A 153 23.46 17.00 4.47
C ALA A 153 23.64 17.15 6.00
N GLU A 154 22.67 17.73 6.72
CA GLU A 154 22.74 17.85 8.17
C GLU A 154 22.64 16.49 8.85
N GLU A 155 23.09 16.40 10.10
CA GLU A 155 22.93 15.18 10.90
C GLU A 155 21.45 14.85 11.07
N PRO A 156 21.07 13.56 10.94
CA PRO A 156 19.69 13.15 11.11
C PRO A 156 19.28 13.34 12.57
N THR A 157 18.03 13.70 12.78
CA THR A 157 17.46 13.80 14.12
C THR A 157 16.37 12.76 14.32
N LEU A 158 16.41 12.04 15.43
CA LEU A 158 15.41 11.06 15.82
C LEU A 158 14.76 11.52 17.15
N LEU A 159 13.51 11.88 17.08
CA LEU A 159 12.72 12.24 18.25
C LEU A 159 11.70 11.14 18.54
N LEU A 160 11.49 10.81 19.81
CA LEU A 160 10.37 10.01 20.28
C LEU A 160 9.56 10.88 21.23
N VAL A 161 8.31 11.19 20.85
CA VAL A 161 7.50 12.23 21.47
C VAL A 161 8.25 13.58 21.42
N GLU A 162 8.91 14.00 22.47
CA GLU A 162 9.72 15.24 22.56
C GLU A 162 11.19 14.97 22.96
N ALA A 163 11.52 13.69 23.22
CA ALA A 163 12.88 13.30 23.62
C ALA A 163 13.78 13.03 22.40
N ASP A 164 15.00 13.52 22.44
CA ASP A 164 16.01 13.32 21.39
C ASP A 164 16.72 11.98 21.61
N HIS A 165 16.68 11.12 20.62
CA HIS A 165 17.31 9.80 20.56
C HIS A 165 18.18 9.66 19.30
N SER A 166 18.72 10.77 18.80
CA SER A 166 19.57 10.79 17.60
C SER A 166 20.82 9.94 17.74
N GLU A 167 21.24 9.62 18.94
CA GLU A 167 22.33 8.68 19.23
C GLU A 167 22.07 7.24 18.80
N LEU A 168 20.81 6.86 18.58
CA LEU A 168 20.41 5.54 18.07
C LEU A 168 20.54 5.45 16.54
N VAL A 169 20.68 6.59 15.86
CA VAL A 169 20.76 6.65 14.39
C VAL A 169 22.18 6.35 13.95
N LYS A 170 22.29 5.53 12.89
CA LYS A 170 23.55 5.19 12.21
C LYS A 170 23.46 5.65 10.76
N ASP A 171 24.48 6.29 10.28
CA ASP A 171 24.68 6.69 8.88
C ASP A 171 25.26 5.53 8.05
#